data_863436c698be2eadd85cb8597163c796
#
_entry.id   863436c698be2eadd85cb8597163c796
#
_cell.length_a   1.000
_cell.length_b   1.000
_cell.length_c   1.000
_cell.angle_alpha   90.00
_cell.angle_beta   90.00
_cell.angle_gamma   90.00
#
_symmetry.space_group_name_H-M   'P 1'
#
loop_
_entity.id
_entity.type
_entity.pdbx_description
1 polymer ?
#
loop_
_entity_poly.entity_id
_entity_poly.type
_entity_poly.pdbx_seq_one_letter_code
_entity_poly.pdbx_strand_id
1 'polypeptide(L)'
;MNMPVEEVADRLNQMILHPASLVVPMSDIGLARGGAGTPSPLWCDRSEFAKDGDRCLTQVVGHTPVPTVLHEHDAWFCDTFSTMSDGSPIGDGSLLMLSEGGFYSVPLLG
;
A
#
# COMPACT_ATOMS: atom_id res chain seq x y z
N MET A 1 13.15 2.13 4.55
CA MET A 1 13.69 0.74 4.40
C MET A 1 14.68 0.72 3.26
N ASN A 2 15.96 0.54 3.55
CA ASN A 2 17.04 0.58 2.57
C ASN A 2 17.49 -0.81 2.14
N MET A 3 16.56 -1.64 1.68
CA MET A 3 16.90 -2.95 1.17
C MET A 3 16.40 -3.12 -0.26
N PRO A 4 17.06 -3.96 -1.08
CA PRO A 4 16.57 -4.27 -2.41
C PRO A 4 15.15 -4.83 -2.35
N VAL A 5 14.34 -4.53 -3.36
CA VAL A 5 12.94 -4.96 -3.40
C VAL A 5 12.82 -6.49 -3.33
N GLU A 6 13.78 -7.20 -3.85
CA GLU A 6 13.83 -8.67 -3.82
C GLU A 6 13.93 -9.21 -2.39
N GLU A 7 14.62 -8.49 -1.50
CA GLU A 7 14.74 -8.89 -0.10
C GLU A 7 13.50 -8.57 0.72
N VAL A 8 12.68 -7.60 0.30
CA VAL A 8 11.49 -7.18 1.04
C VAL A 8 10.50 -8.34 1.16
N ALA A 9 10.24 -9.03 0.07
CA ALA A 9 9.33 -10.18 0.07
C ALA A 9 9.83 -11.30 0.99
N ASP A 10 11.12 -11.60 0.93
CA ASP A 10 11.72 -12.63 1.79
C ASP A 10 11.63 -12.25 3.26
N ARG A 11 11.87 -10.99 3.60
CA ARG A 11 11.76 -10.49 4.98
C ARG A 11 10.32 -10.56 5.48
N LEU A 12 9.34 -10.18 4.67
CA LEU A 12 7.93 -10.27 5.04
C LEU A 12 7.51 -11.73 5.24
N ASN A 13 7.96 -12.62 4.38
CA ASN A 13 7.69 -14.05 4.54
C ASN A 13 8.31 -14.61 5.81
N GLN A 14 9.50 -14.20 6.17
CA GLN A 14 10.14 -14.61 7.43
C GLN A 14 9.33 -14.13 8.64
N MET A 15 8.77 -12.94 8.59
CA MET A 15 7.91 -12.43 9.67
C MET A 15 6.64 -13.28 9.85
N ILE A 16 6.07 -13.78 8.76
CA ILE A 16 4.87 -14.62 8.79
C ILE A 16 5.22 -16.01 9.34
N LEU A 17 6.32 -16.60 8.88
CA LEU A 17 6.75 -17.95 9.27
C LEU A 17 7.31 -18.00 10.69
N HIS A 18 7.91 -16.93 11.15
CA HIS A 18 8.58 -16.86 12.45
C HIS A 18 8.18 -15.57 13.19
N PRO A 19 6.91 -15.48 13.66
CA PRO A 19 6.44 -14.24 14.29
C PRO A 19 7.21 -13.83 15.54
N ALA A 20 7.84 -14.78 16.23
CA ALA A 20 8.65 -14.49 17.40
C ALA A 20 10.00 -13.85 17.09
N SER A 21 10.42 -13.90 15.82
CA SER A 21 11.68 -13.31 15.34
C SER A 21 11.43 -12.02 14.56
N LEU A 22 10.50 -11.18 15.00
CA LEU A 22 10.22 -9.88 14.41
C LEU A 22 11.48 -9.03 14.41
N VAL A 23 12.27 -9.17 13.35
CA VAL A 23 13.60 -8.59 13.22
C VAL A 23 13.57 -7.30 12.40
N VAL A 24 12.41 -6.92 11.86
CA VAL A 24 12.29 -5.64 11.17
C VAL A 24 12.06 -4.57 12.23
N PRO A 25 13.01 -3.64 12.43
CA PRO A 25 12.79 -2.56 13.36
C PRO A 25 11.54 -1.76 12.98
N MET A 26 10.75 -1.39 13.97
CA MET A 26 9.53 -0.62 13.72
C MET A 26 9.81 0.69 12.97
N SER A 27 10.99 1.26 13.17
CA SER A 27 11.45 2.44 12.44
C SER A 27 11.55 2.21 10.92
N ASP A 28 11.73 0.97 10.48
CA ASP A 28 11.88 0.65 9.06
C ASP A 28 10.54 0.53 8.34
N ILE A 29 9.47 0.29 9.06
CA ILE A 29 8.13 0.19 8.48
C ILE A 29 7.24 1.40 8.75
N GLY A 30 7.70 2.32 9.58
CA GLY A 30 6.94 3.49 9.98
C GLY A 30 5.97 3.21 11.14
N LEU A 31 6.01 4.07 12.16
CA LEU A 31 5.22 3.86 13.37
C LEU A 31 3.73 4.11 13.16
N ALA A 32 3.36 4.91 12.17
CA ALA A 32 1.95 5.19 11.88
C ALA A 32 1.30 4.13 10.99
N ARG A 33 2.12 3.31 10.32
CA ARG A 33 1.63 2.30 9.38
C ARG A 33 0.90 1.18 10.12
N GLY A 34 -0.32 0.89 9.72
CA GLY A 34 -1.14 -0.15 10.35
C GLY A 34 -1.83 0.30 11.63
N GLY A 35 -1.77 1.58 11.96
CA GLY A 35 -2.37 2.16 13.15
C GLY A 35 -1.39 2.32 14.31
N ALA A 36 -1.62 3.32 15.14
CA ALA A 36 -0.68 3.74 16.19
C ALA A 36 -0.38 2.66 17.23
N GLY A 37 -1.30 1.73 17.48
CA GLY A 37 -1.10 0.67 18.46
C GLY A 37 -0.52 -0.62 17.91
N THR A 38 -0.58 -0.82 16.59
CA THR A 38 -0.20 -2.08 15.94
C THR A 38 0.42 -1.82 14.56
N PRO A 39 1.60 -1.22 14.50
CA PRO A 39 2.26 -0.98 13.22
C PRO A 39 2.44 -2.26 12.42
N SER A 40 2.21 -2.19 11.11
CA SER A 40 2.30 -3.36 10.23
C SER A 40 2.86 -2.98 8.86
N PRO A 41 3.78 -3.77 8.32
CA PRO A 41 4.24 -3.57 6.94
C PRO A 41 3.21 -3.95 5.89
N LEU A 42 2.17 -4.72 6.28
CA LEU A 42 1.19 -5.28 5.35
C LEU A 42 -0.05 -4.40 5.19
N TRP A 43 -0.25 -3.46 6.08
CA TRP A 43 -1.47 -2.68 6.12
C TRP A 43 -1.16 -1.21 6.36
N CYS A 44 -1.68 -0.35 5.50
CA CYS A 44 -1.42 1.07 5.59
C CYS A 44 -2.60 1.85 5.01
N ASP A 45 -3.19 2.70 5.83
CA ASP A 45 -4.16 3.67 5.36
C ASP A 45 -3.43 4.79 4.62
N ARG A 46 -4.10 5.41 3.66
CA ARG A 46 -3.58 6.55 2.91
C ARG A 46 -3.09 7.68 3.83
N SER A 47 -3.86 7.97 4.89
CA SER A 47 -3.48 9.00 5.86
C SER A 47 -2.23 8.64 6.66
N GLU A 48 -2.06 7.38 6.96
CA GLU A 48 -0.87 6.88 7.65
C GLU A 48 0.36 6.95 6.75
N PHE A 49 0.20 6.59 5.49
CA PHE A 49 1.27 6.66 4.50
C PHE A 49 1.77 8.10 4.30
N ALA A 50 0.87 9.06 4.31
CA ALA A 50 1.21 10.48 4.19
C ALA A 50 2.12 10.94 5.34
N LYS A 51 1.93 10.37 6.53
CA LYS A 51 2.71 10.72 7.72
C LYS A 51 4.04 10.00 7.79
N ASP A 52 4.04 8.72 7.50
CA ASP A 52 5.13 7.82 7.89
C ASP A 52 5.34 6.68 6.89
N GLY A 53 5.04 6.89 5.62
CA GLY A 53 5.29 5.92 4.57
C GLY A 53 6.78 5.82 4.22
N ASP A 54 7.23 4.61 3.90
CA ASP A 54 8.58 4.39 3.39
C ASP A 54 8.69 4.94 1.98
N ARG A 55 9.57 5.89 1.78
CA ARG A 55 9.76 6.57 0.49
C ARG A 55 10.93 6.02 -0.33
N CYS A 56 11.57 4.97 0.16
CA CYS A 56 12.65 4.32 -0.57
C CYS A 56 12.14 3.37 -1.65
N LEU A 57 10.88 2.96 -1.55
CA LEU A 57 10.24 2.04 -2.48
C LEU A 57 8.98 2.66 -3.06
N THR A 58 8.76 2.43 -4.35
CA THR A 58 7.44 2.67 -4.94
C THR A 58 6.50 1.56 -4.49
N GLN A 59 5.36 1.94 -3.91
CA GLN A 59 4.41 1.00 -3.35
C GLN A 59 3.06 1.08 -4.07
N VAL A 60 2.39 -0.04 -4.14
CA VAL A 60 0.99 -0.14 -4.61
C VAL A 60 0.15 -0.52 -3.40
N VAL A 61 -0.85 0.28 -3.08
CA VAL A 61 -1.60 0.18 -1.83
C VAL A 61 -3.10 0.12 -2.13
N GLY A 62 -3.78 -0.82 -1.50
CA GLY A 62 -5.24 -0.89 -1.48
C GLY A 62 -5.78 -0.31 -0.18
N HIS A 63 -6.80 -0.95 0.38
CA HIS A 63 -7.42 -0.67 1.68
C HIS A 63 -8.21 0.64 1.76
N THR A 64 -7.62 1.78 1.47
CA THR A 64 -8.32 3.07 1.54
C THR A 64 -9.03 3.33 0.22
N PRO A 65 -10.37 3.45 0.20
CA PRO A 65 -11.09 3.77 -1.03
C PRO A 65 -10.68 5.14 -1.57
N VAL A 66 -10.50 5.19 -2.88
CA VAL A 66 -10.13 6.41 -3.59
C VAL A 66 -11.07 6.64 -4.77
N PRO A 67 -11.35 7.89 -5.16
CA PRO A 67 -12.28 8.17 -6.26
C PRO A 67 -11.74 7.73 -7.62
N THR A 68 -10.43 7.72 -7.77
CA THR A 68 -9.71 7.23 -8.96
C THR A 68 -8.34 6.75 -8.51
N VAL A 69 -7.62 6.04 -9.37
CA VAL A 69 -6.23 5.69 -9.07
C VAL A 69 -5.43 6.97 -8.79
N LEU A 70 -4.77 7.03 -7.66
CA LEU A 70 -4.00 8.19 -7.22
C LEU A 70 -2.53 7.83 -7.05
N HIS A 71 -1.65 8.77 -7.40
CA HIS A 71 -0.23 8.66 -7.15
C HIS A 71 0.21 9.81 -6.23
N GLU A 72 0.61 9.49 -5.03
CA GLU A 72 1.13 10.47 -4.06
C GLU A 72 2.12 9.82 -3.10
N HIS A 73 3.12 10.57 -2.65
CA HIS A 73 4.13 10.11 -1.70
C HIS A 73 4.85 8.82 -2.14
N ASP A 74 5.13 8.68 -3.44
CA ASP A 74 5.72 7.46 -4.05
C ASP A 74 4.88 6.20 -3.87
N ALA A 75 3.58 6.35 -3.63
CA ALA A 75 2.62 5.25 -3.59
C ALA A 75 1.50 5.45 -4.59
N TRP A 76 1.03 4.33 -5.11
CA TRP A 76 -0.15 4.27 -5.96
C TRP A 76 -1.29 3.68 -5.15
N PHE A 77 -2.38 4.43 -5.01
CA PHE A 77 -3.58 3.99 -4.30
C PHE A 77 -4.61 3.54 -5.33
N CYS A 78 -5.01 2.28 -5.25
CA CYS A 78 -5.76 1.63 -6.33
C CYS A 78 -7.09 1.00 -5.91
N ASP A 79 -7.60 1.28 -4.71
CA ASP A 79 -8.92 0.80 -4.30
C ASP A 79 -10.01 1.72 -4.86
N THR A 80 -10.36 1.49 -6.13
CA THR A 80 -11.43 2.22 -6.83
C THR A 80 -12.72 1.43 -6.91
N PHE A 81 -12.78 0.24 -6.29
CA PHE A 81 -13.92 -0.67 -6.37
C PHE A 81 -14.72 -0.79 -5.08
N SER A 82 -14.22 -0.29 -3.97
CA SER A 82 -14.96 -0.32 -2.71
C SER A 82 -16.25 0.49 -2.81
N THR A 83 -17.25 0.06 -2.04
CA THR A 83 -18.57 0.68 -2.05
C THR A 83 -18.93 1.23 -0.68
N MET A 84 -19.90 2.12 -0.66
CA MET A 84 -20.59 2.53 0.55
C MET A 84 -21.42 1.36 1.07
N SER A 85 -21.95 1.49 2.29
CA SER A 85 -22.79 0.43 2.90
C SER A 85 -24.06 0.14 2.12
N ASP A 86 -24.54 1.06 1.32
CA ASP A 86 -25.72 0.88 0.46
C ASP A 86 -25.39 0.27 -0.91
N GLY A 87 -24.12 -0.06 -1.15
CA GLY A 87 -23.64 -0.62 -2.41
C GLY A 87 -23.27 0.38 -3.48
N SER A 88 -23.45 1.69 -3.23
CA SER A 88 -23.04 2.70 -4.21
C SER A 88 -21.52 2.77 -4.31
N PRO A 89 -20.95 2.95 -5.52
CA PRO A 89 -19.52 2.97 -5.70
C PRO A 89 -18.89 4.23 -5.11
N ILE A 90 -17.72 4.07 -4.48
CA ILE A 90 -16.90 5.19 -4.01
C ILE A 90 -15.99 5.68 -5.13
N GLY A 91 -15.37 4.75 -5.85
CA GLY A 91 -14.44 5.06 -6.92
C GLY A 91 -15.01 4.84 -8.32
N ASP A 92 -14.19 5.14 -9.31
CA ASP A 92 -14.57 5.07 -10.72
C ASP A 92 -14.28 3.73 -11.38
N GLY A 93 -13.74 2.76 -10.62
CA GLY A 93 -13.39 1.45 -11.15
C GLY A 93 -12.16 1.43 -12.05
N SER A 94 -11.39 2.52 -12.10
CA SER A 94 -10.14 2.51 -12.84
C SER A 94 -9.15 1.50 -12.27
N LEU A 95 -8.26 1.00 -13.13
CA LEU A 95 -7.24 0.02 -12.77
C LEU A 95 -5.86 0.65 -12.85
N LEU A 96 -4.98 0.18 -12.00
CA LEU A 96 -3.55 0.49 -12.13
C LEU A 96 -2.90 -0.57 -13.00
N MET A 97 -2.23 -0.14 -14.05
CA MET A 97 -1.47 -1.01 -14.94
C MET A 97 0.02 -0.76 -14.73
N LEU A 98 0.78 -1.84 -14.58
CA LEU A 98 2.24 -1.80 -14.55
C LEU A 98 2.78 -2.47 -15.80
N SER A 99 3.61 -1.74 -16.53
CA SER A 99 4.31 -2.26 -17.70
C SER A 99 5.77 -1.82 -17.70
N GLU A 100 6.54 -2.24 -18.68
CA GLU A 100 7.93 -1.79 -18.84
C GLU A 100 8.05 -0.26 -18.96
N GLY A 101 7.00 0.38 -19.48
CA GLY A 101 6.94 1.84 -19.58
C GLY A 101 6.59 2.55 -18.28
N GLY A 102 6.29 1.83 -17.21
CA GLY A 102 5.94 2.37 -15.90
C GLY A 102 4.51 2.09 -15.47
N PHE A 103 4.02 2.91 -14.54
CA PHE A 103 2.66 2.81 -13.99
C PHE A 103 1.72 3.75 -14.74
N TYR A 104 0.51 3.30 -15.01
CA TYR A 104 -0.53 4.17 -15.57
C TYR A 104 -1.93 3.68 -15.21
N SER A 105 -2.87 4.60 -15.20
CA SER A 105 -4.27 4.32 -14.91
C SER A 105 -5.02 3.95 -16.18
N VAL A 106 -5.85 2.92 -16.09
CA VAL A 106 -6.72 2.48 -17.19
C VAL A 106 -8.18 2.70 -16.74
N PRO A 107 -8.94 3.54 -17.46
CA PRO A 107 -10.33 3.79 -17.08
C PRO A 107 -11.19 2.55 -17.29
N LEU A 108 -12.26 2.45 -16.48
CA LEU A 108 -13.27 1.42 -16.70
C LEU A 108 -14.03 1.77 -17.97
N LEU A 109 -14.04 0.84 -18.91
CA LEU A 109 -14.85 0.95 -20.14
C LEU A 109 -16.26 0.49 -19.82
N GLY A 110 -17.17 1.43 -19.77
CA GLY A 110 -18.56 1.10 -19.44
C GLY A 110 -19.54 1.71 -20.38
#